data_b9a74f871f0bf2ddc7e7e301493db041
#
_entry.id   b9a74f871f0bf2ddc7e7e301493db041
#
_cell.length_a   1.000
_cell.length_b   1.000
_cell.length_c   1.000
_cell.angle_alpha   90.00
_cell.angle_beta   90.00
_cell.angle_gamma   90.00
#
_symmetry.space_group_name_H-M   'P 1'
#
loop_
_entity.id
_entity.type
_entity.pdbx_description
1 polymer ?
#
loop_
_entity_poly.entity_id
_entity_poly.type
_entity_poly.pdbx_seq_one_letter_code
_entity_poly.pdbx_strand_id
1 'polypeptide(L)'
;MQDIHTIIATLHLDPHPEGGFYKEMYRSETVVKDLKGSGNKSAYTSIYYLLSGKDFSAWHRIKSDETWYFHLGCDLLIYFFDENKLNEFIINLKAIAPETTTLNGSAVNYKAW
;
A
#
# COMPACT_ATOMS: atom_id res chain seq x y z
N MET A 1 -13.37 -15.20 -9.09
CA MET A 1 -12.86 -14.08 -8.24
C MET A 1 -13.80 -13.92 -7.05
N GLN A 2 -13.25 -13.76 -5.87
CA GLN A 2 -14.09 -13.52 -4.68
C GLN A 2 -14.77 -12.16 -4.79
N ASP A 3 -16.01 -12.10 -4.30
CA ASP A 3 -16.73 -10.84 -4.18
C ASP A 3 -16.01 -9.91 -3.19
N ILE A 4 -15.92 -8.65 -3.56
CA ILE A 4 -15.23 -7.65 -2.75
C ILE A 4 -15.86 -7.50 -1.35
N HIS A 5 -17.18 -7.58 -1.25
CA HIS A 5 -17.87 -7.50 0.03
C HIS A 5 -17.50 -8.68 0.94
N THR A 6 -17.30 -9.85 0.37
CA THR A 6 -16.83 -11.03 1.09
C THR A 6 -15.43 -10.81 1.62
N ILE A 7 -14.53 -10.24 0.82
CA ILE A 7 -13.15 -9.93 1.26
C ILE A 7 -13.16 -8.93 2.41
N ILE A 8 -13.92 -7.84 2.26
CA ILE A 8 -14.03 -6.82 3.31
C ILE A 8 -14.54 -7.42 4.62
N ALA A 9 -15.58 -8.24 4.54
CA ALA A 9 -16.15 -8.88 5.73
C ALA A 9 -15.20 -9.90 6.37
N THR A 10 -14.57 -10.75 5.56
CA THR A 10 -13.69 -11.81 6.03
C THR A 10 -12.44 -11.25 6.71
N LEU A 11 -11.85 -10.21 6.14
CA LEU A 11 -10.64 -9.60 6.66
C LEU A 11 -10.91 -8.45 7.63
N HIS A 12 -12.19 -8.12 7.86
CA HIS A 12 -12.59 -7.00 8.72
C HIS A 12 -11.95 -5.68 8.31
N LEU A 13 -12.00 -5.39 7.00
CA LEU A 13 -11.40 -4.17 6.46
C LEU A 13 -12.25 -2.95 6.78
N ASP A 14 -11.60 -1.83 7.02
CA ASP A 14 -12.22 -0.53 7.27
C ASP A 14 -11.91 0.43 6.12
N PRO A 15 -12.75 1.46 5.89
CA PRO A 15 -12.44 2.48 4.90
C PRO A 15 -11.12 3.19 5.22
N HIS A 16 -10.30 3.39 4.17
CA HIS A 16 -9.02 4.10 4.30
C HIS A 16 -9.22 5.61 4.01
N PRO A 17 -8.56 6.50 4.76
CA PRO A 17 -8.70 7.95 4.55
C PRO A 17 -8.33 8.42 3.15
N GLU A 18 -7.35 7.80 2.51
CA GLU A 18 -6.92 8.14 1.14
C GLU A 18 -7.67 7.38 0.05
N GLY A 19 -8.61 6.51 0.40
CA GLY A 19 -9.41 5.71 -0.53
C GLY A 19 -9.17 4.21 -0.35
N GLY A 20 -10.17 3.41 -0.74
CA GLY A 20 -10.13 1.97 -0.58
C GLY A 20 -10.39 1.51 0.85
N PHE A 21 -9.99 0.28 1.14
CA PHE A 21 -10.20 -0.36 2.45
C PHE A 21 -8.89 -0.96 2.95
N TYR A 22 -8.73 -1.02 4.26
CA TYR A 22 -7.49 -1.52 4.85
C TYR A 22 -7.73 -2.17 6.21
N LYS A 23 -6.74 -2.94 6.65
CA LYS A 23 -6.65 -3.46 8.02
C LYS A 23 -5.19 -3.53 8.43
N GLU A 24 -4.85 -2.94 9.56
CA GLU A 24 -3.54 -3.15 10.16
C GLU A 24 -3.47 -4.58 10.69
N MET A 25 -2.58 -5.37 10.13
CA MET A 25 -2.44 -6.78 10.48
C MET A 25 -1.34 -7.01 11.51
N TYR A 26 -0.34 -6.16 11.51
CA TYR A 26 0.78 -6.29 12.42
C TYR A 26 1.40 -4.92 12.70
N ARG A 27 1.80 -4.75 13.94
CA ARG A 27 2.60 -3.61 14.39
C ARG A 27 3.74 -4.15 15.24
N SER A 28 4.97 -3.87 14.84
CA SER A 28 6.16 -4.34 15.56
C SER A 28 6.22 -3.72 16.97
N GLU A 29 6.52 -4.56 17.95
CA GLU A 29 6.81 -4.08 19.32
C GLU A 29 8.21 -3.47 19.41
N THR A 30 9.08 -3.75 18.44
CA THR A 30 10.38 -3.11 18.36
C THR A 30 10.21 -1.64 18.03
N VAL A 31 10.76 -0.79 18.88
CA VAL A 31 10.70 0.65 18.73
C VAL A 31 12.04 1.16 18.21
N VAL A 32 11.99 2.01 17.20
CA VAL A 32 13.16 2.63 16.60
C VAL A 32 13.11 4.14 16.78
N LYS A 33 14.28 4.76 16.86
CA LYS A 33 14.40 6.20 16.92
C LYS A 33 14.43 6.78 15.51
N ASP A 34 13.57 7.75 15.27
CA ASP A 34 13.61 8.49 14.01
C ASP A 34 14.72 9.53 14.07
N LEU A 35 15.76 9.36 13.26
CA LEU A 35 16.90 10.27 13.23
C LEU A 35 16.59 11.63 12.57
N LYS A 36 15.52 11.70 11.79
CA LYS A 36 15.11 12.90 11.04
C LYS A 36 13.88 13.59 11.62
N GLY A 37 13.19 12.92 12.51
CA GLY A 37 11.95 13.39 13.09
C GLY A 37 11.99 13.44 14.60
N SER A 38 10.83 13.67 15.18
CA SER A 38 10.65 13.74 16.62
C SER A 38 10.05 12.43 17.13
N GLY A 39 10.80 11.73 17.98
CA GLY A 39 10.30 10.64 18.77
C GLY A 39 10.57 9.25 18.22
N ASN A 40 10.00 8.30 18.94
CA ASN A 40 10.13 6.88 18.65
C ASN A 40 8.93 6.41 17.86
N LYS A 41 9.14 5.38 17.03
CA LYS A 41 8.06 4.74 16.28
C LYS A 41 8.30 3.24 16.19
N SER A 42 7.26 2.50 15.87
CA SER A 42 7.37 1.08 15.59
C SER A 42 8.33 0.84 14.43
N ALA A 43 9.13 -0.23 14.52
CA ALA A 43 10.08 -0.57 13.48
C ALA A 43 9.41 -0.78 12.13
N TYR A 44 8.23 -1.43 12.11
CA TYR A 44 7.42 -1.57 10.92
C TYR A 44 5.97 -1.95 11.26
N THR A 45 5.09 -1.73 10.31
CA THR A 45 3.69 -2.18 10.35
C THR A 45 3.37 -2.87 9.04
N SER A 46 2.37 -3.75 9.05
CA SER A 46 1.84 -4.30 7.81
C SER A 46 0.32 -4.15 7.79
N ILE A 47 -0.21 -3.89 6.60
CA ILE A 47 -1.63 -3.75 6.38
C ILE A 47 -2.05 -4.63 5.20
N TYR A 48 -3.29 -5.09 5.20
CA TYR A 48 -3.97 -5.43 3.96
C TYR A 48 -4.58 -4.17 3.39
N TYR A 49 -4.46 -3.98 2.09
CA TYR A 49 -5.02 -2.85 1.37
C TYR A 49 -5.83 -3.35 0.18
N LEU A 50 -7.06 -2.88 0.06
CA LEU A 50 -7.98 -3.29 -0.99
C LEU A 50 -8.46 -2.06 -1.76
N LEU A 51 -8.24 -2.08 -3.06
CA LEU A 51 -8.80 -1.10 -3.98
C LEU A 51 -9.74 -1.83 -4.94
N SER A 52 -10.91 -1.29 -5.21
CA SER A 52 -11.89 -1.91 -6.10
C SER A 52 -12.46 -0.93 -7.11
N GLY A 53 -12.72 -1.43 -8.31
CA GLY A 53 -13.40 -0.67 -9.34
C GLY A 53 -12.73 0.66 -9.62
N LYS A 54 -13.38 1.75 -9.24
CA LYS A 54 -12.91 3.11 -9.46
C LYS A 54 -12.11 3.67 -8.29
N ASP A 55 -11.89 2.88 -7.25
CA ASP A 55 -11.12 3.33 -6.09
C ASP A 55 -9.68 3.67 -6.47
N PHE A 56 -9.14 4.63 -5.79
CA PHE A 56 -7.73 4.96 -5.86
C PHE A 56 -7.27 5.51 -4.51
N SER A 57 -5.99 5.37 -4.22
CA SER A 57 -5.39 6.03 -3.08
C SER A 57 -4.94 7.42 -3.51
N ALA A 58 -5.39 8.44 -2.79
CA ALA A 58 -5.06 9.82 -3.11
C ALA A 58 -3.55 10.07 -2.97
N TRP A 59 -3.04 11.06 -3.70
CA TRP A 59 -1.65 11.47 -3.57
C TRP A 59 -1.31 11.80 -2.11
N HIS A 60 -0.28 11.17 -1.61
CA HIS A 60 0.22 11.45 -0.26
C HIS A 60 1.73 11.19 -0.22
N ARG A 61 2.38 11.75 0.78
CA ARG A 61 3.81 11.54 0.99
C ARG A 61 4.01 10.59 2.15
N ILE A 62 4.79 9.54 1.90
CA ILE A 62 5.19 8.60 2.93
C ILE A 62 6.56 9.00 3.48
N LYS A 63 6.76 8.83 4.77
CA LYS A 63 8.02 9.19 5.45
C LYS A 63 8.98 8.01 5.57
N SER A 64 8.47 6.80 5.42
CA SER A 64 9.23 5.57 5.54
C SER A 64 9.12 4.78 4.25
N ASP A 65 9.99 3.80 4.09
CA ASP A 65 9.86 2.88 2.97
C ASP A 65 8.55 2.11 3.07
N GLU A 66 7.98 1.81 1.92
CA GLU A 66 6.74 1.06 1.79
C GLU A 66 6.94 -0.05 0.78
N THR A 67 6.69 -1.29 1.19
CA THR A 67 6.83 -2.45 0.32
C THR A 67 5.44 -3.02 0.03
N TRP A 68 5.18 -3.24 -1.24
CA TRP A 68 3.91 -3.78 -1.74
C TRP A 68 4.06 -5.25 -2.09
N TYR A 69 3.14 -6.05 -1.57
CA TYR A 69 3.04 -7.48 -1.86
C TYR A 69 1.70 -7.72 -2.54
N PHE A 70 1.74 -8.18 -3.78
CA PHE A 70 0.53 -8.53 -4.52
C PHE A 70 -0.04 -9.85 -4.01
N HIS A 71 -1.35 -9.88 -3.76
CA HIS A 71 -2.04 -11.10 -3.31
C HIS A 71 -3.04 -11.58 -4.34
N LEU A 72 -3.97 -10.73 -4.76
CA LEU A 72 -5.00 -11.12 -5.72
C LEU A 72 -5.63 -9.88 -6.37
N GLY A 73 -6.34 -10.12 -7.46
CA GLY A 73 -7.05 -9.08 -8.18
C GLY A 73 -6.49 -8.84 -9.58
N CYS A 74 -6.78 -7.69 -10.14
CA CYS A 74 -6.25 -7.24 -11.42
C CYS A 74 -4.99 -6.42 -11.25
N ASP A 75 -4.43 -5.95 -12.35
CA ASP A 75 -3.24 -5.10 -12.33
C ASP A 75 -3.46 -3.86 -11.46
N LEU A 76 -2.46 -3.53 -10.67
CA LEU A 76 -2.42 -2.32 -9.86
C LEU A 76 -1.39 -1.37 -10.45
N LEU A 77 -1.81 -0.14 -10.72
CA LEU A 77 -0.90 0.93 -11.13
C LEU A 77 -0.48 1.74 -9.92
N ILE A 78 0.82 1.92 -9.77
CA ILE A 78 1.39 2.77 -8.73
C ILE A 78 2.13 3.92 -9.41
N TYR A 79 1.71 5.14 -9.10
CA TYR A 79 2.35 6.35 -9.58
C TYR A 79 3.16 6.97 -8.46
N PHE A 80 4.37 7.38 -8.76
CA PHE A 80 5.25 7.99 -7.77
C PHE A 80 6.17 9.02 -8.43
N PHE A 81 6.67 9.94 -7.63
CA PHE A 81 7.68 10.88 -8.08
C PHE A 81 9.07 10.42 -7.62
N ASP A 82 10.00 10.42 -8.54
CA ASP A 82 11.41 10.19 -8.28
C ASP A 82 12.21 11.32 -8.94
N GLU A 83 12.99 12.04 -8.15
CA GLU A 83 13.74 13.21 -8.61
C GLU A 83 12.86 14.21 -9.40
N ASN A 84 11.64 14.47 -8.90
CA ASN A 84 10.64 15.34 -9.51
C ASN A 84 10.09 14.84 -10.86
N LYS A 85 10.35 13.59 -11.21
CA LYS A 85 9.76 12.95 -12.39
C LYS A 85 8.65 12.01 -11.99
N LEU A 86 7.53 12.07 -12.71
CA LEU A 86 6.44 11.14 -12.53
C LEU A 86 6.81 9.79 -13.12
N ASN A 87 6.71 8.75 -12.32
CA ASN A 87 6.96 7.36 -12.70
C ASN A 87 5.71 6.52 -12.49
N GLU A 88 5.64 5.42 -13.22
CA GLU A 88 4.56 4.45 -13.13
C GLU A 88 5.15 3.06 -12.95
N PHE A 89 4.61 2.30 -12.04
CA PHE A 89 4.93 0.91 -11.82
C PHE A 89 3.66 0.07 -11.87
N ILE A 90 3.71 -1.05 -12.58
CA ILE A 90 2.57 -1.95 -12.71
C ILE A 90 2.87 -3.25 -11.96
N ILE A 91 2.04 -3.56 -10.98
CA ILE A 91 2.04 -4.86 -10.34
C ILE A 91 1.06 -5.75 -11.09
N ASN A 92 1.57 -6.79 -11.73
CA ASN A 92 0.81 -7.59 -12.67
C ASN A 92 0.50 -8.98 -12.11
N LEU A 93 -0.76 -9.35 -12.24
CA LEU A 93 -1.31 -10.63 -11.83
C LEU A 93 -0.76 -11.84 -12.58
N LYS A 94 -0.20 -11.62 -13.76
CA LYS A 94 0.29 -12.70 -14.62
C LYS A 94 1.68 -13.19 -14.22
N ALA A 95 2.32 -12.56 -13.25
CA ALA A 95 3.60 -13.01 -12.75
C ALA A 95 3.46 -14.38 -12.07
N ILE A 96 4.42 -15.25 -12.32
CA ILE A 96 4.45 -16.61 -11.75
C ILE A 96 4.74 -16.57 -10.24
N ALA A 97 5.40 -15.51 -9.78
CA ALA A 97 5.68 -15.27 -8.37
C ALA A 97 4.98 -13.97 -7.92
N PRO A 98 4.65 -13.85 -6.64
CA PRO A 98 4.12 -12.60 -6.12
C PRO A 98 5.07 -11.45 -6.44
N GLU A 99 4.57 -10.43 -7.09
CA GLU A 99 5.35 -9.23 -7.34
C GLU A 99 5.46 -8.41 -6.06
N THR A 100 6.63 -7.91 -5.82
CA THR A 100 6.96 -7.07 -4.68
C THR A 100 7.58 -5.79 -5.17
N THR A 101 7.19 -4.67 -4.62
CA THR A 101 7.86 -3.41 -4.88
C THR A 101 7.98 -2.59 -3.60
N THR A 102 9.06 -1.84 -3.50
CA THR A 102 9.31 -0.94 -2.36
C THR A 102 9.35 0.50 -2.85
N LEU A 103 8.59 1.36 -2.20
CA LEU A 103 8.57 2.79 -2.43
C LEU A 103 9.26 3.49 -1.26
N ASN A 104 10.13 4.43 -1.57
CA ASN A 104 10.96 5.10 -0.57
C ASN A 104 10.59 6.58 -0.43
N GLY A 105 9.76 6.92 0.54
CA GLY A 105 9.49 8.30 0.93
C GLY A 105 8.96 9.23 -0.16
N SER A 106 8.57 8.70 -1.32
CA SER A 106 8.04 9.50 -2.43
C SER A 106 6.55 9.75 -2.27
N ALA A 107 6.04 10.76 -2.95
CA ALA A 107 4.60 10.92 -3.10
C ALA A 107 4.06 9.82 -4.02
N VAL A 108 3.01 9.18 -3.59
CA VAL A 108 2.47 8.01 -4.30
C VAL A 108 0.97 8.13 -4.53
N ASN A 109 0.53 7.50 -5.60
CA ASN A 109 -0.88 7.32 -5.91
C ASN A 109 -1.07 5.89 -6.41
N TYR A 110 -2.04 5.20 -5.85
CA TYR A 110 -2.33 3.82 -6.20
C TYR A 110 -3.68 3.74 -6.89
N LYS A 111 -3.77 2.97 -7.95
CA LYS A 111 -5.01 2.79 -8.69
C LYS A 111 -5.17 1.33 -9.11
N ALA A 112 -6.30 0.72 -8.79
CA ALA A 112 -6.69 -0.58 -9.29
C ALA A 112 -7.30 -0.47 -10.70
N TRP A 113 -7.09 -1.47 -11.51
CA TRP A 113 -7.66 -1.62 -12.85
C TRP A 113 -8.67 -2.74 -12.89
#